data_9a7cc3e88e8dc1c2ad8bac6dbbcaa698
#
_entry.id   9a7cc3e88e8dc1c2ad8bac6dbbcaa698
#
_cell.length_a   1.000
_cell.length_b   1.000
_cell.length_c   1.000
_cell.angle_alpha   90.00
_cell.angle_beta   90.00
_cell.angle_gamma   90.00
#
_symmetry.space_group_name_H-M   'P 1'
#
loop_
_entity.id
_entity.type
_entity.pdbx_description
1 polymer ?
#
loop_
_entity_poly.entity_id
_entity_poly.type
_entity_poly.pdbx_seq_one_letter_code
_entity_poly.pdbx_strand_id
1 'polypeptide(L)'
;MKPDPARQSADFNEAESDPDAGLRETQVASALMHQGKFLTLKQDIVRLPDGRNASREYLIHPGAVMMIPLFDDGTVLMERQFRYPVGRVMIEFPAGKLDPQEGALACGKRELREETGYTAGRWDFLTRIHPVISYSTEFIDLYLARDLQQGESALDEGEFLETFVAPAGQLIDWVRTGRISDVKTIIGVFWLEKILSGTWTPGDV
;
A
#
# COMPACT_ATOMS: atom_id res chain seq x y z
N MET A 1 27.21 49.22 43.78
CA MET A 1 26.06 48.78 42.98
C MET A 1 26.15 47.26 42.87
N LYS A 2 25.33 46.50 43.64
CA LYS A 2 25.37 45.03 43.71
C LYS A 2 24.60 44.46 42.51
N PRO A 3 25.04 43.36 41.91
CA PRO A 3 24.26 42.65 40.90
C PRO A 3 23.15 41.84 41.56
N ASP A 4 21.99 41.86 40.90
CA ASP A 4 20.78 41.16 41.28
C ASP A 4 20.89 39.66 40.94
N PRO A 5 20.60 38.74 41.90
CA PRO A 5 20.55 37.33 41.64
C PRO A 5 19.10 36.91 41.37
N ALA A 6 18.92 36.04 40.40
CA ALA A 6 17.71 35.27 40.10
C ALA A 6 16.95 35.65 38.84
N ARG A 7 17.46 35.18 37.69
CA ARG A 7 16.63 34.58 36.69
C ARG A 7 16.99 33.10 36.60
N GLN A 8 16.35 32.30 37.42
CA GLN A 8 16.27 30.86 37.20
C GLN A 8 15.42 30.65 35.92
N SER A 9 16.08 30.19 34.89
CA SER A 9 15.41 29.60 33.74
C SER A 9 14.69 28.33 34.24
N ALA A 10 13.36 28.39 34.28
CA ALA A 10 12.54 27.21 34.41
C ALA A 10 12.65 26.43 33.07
N ASP A 11 13.54 25.45 33.06
CA ASP A 11 13.51 24.37 32.05
C ASP A 11 12.28 23.51 32.36
N PHE A 12 11.14 23.92 31.80
CA PHE A 12 9.99 23.03 31.62
C PHE A 12 10.33 22.04 30.55
N ASN A 13 10.98 20.97 30.93
CA ASN A 13 11.05 19.76 30.12
C ASN A 13 9.69 19.07 30.31
N GLU A 14 8.62 19.60 29.67
CA GLU A 14 7.39 18.87 29.45
C GLU A 14 7.74 17.77 28.45
N ALA A 15 8.03 16.57 28.94
CA ALA A 15 7.95 15.37 28.13
C ALA A 15 6.52 15.34 27.58
N GLU A 16 6.36 15.62 26.27
CA GLU A 16 5.08 15.48 25.57
C GLU A 16 4.55 14.10 25.92
N SER A 17 3.44 14.05 26.64
CA SER A 17 2.79 12.79 26.96
C SER A 17 2.35 12.14 25.66
N ASP A 18 2.81 10.92 25.40
CA ASP A 18 2.38 10.14 24.23
C ASP A 18 0.83 10.10 24.20
N PRO A 19 0.17 10.75 23.23
CA PRO A 19 -1.28 10.79 23.17
C PRO A 19 -1.91 9.41 22.97
N ASP A 20 -1.13 8.43 22.47
CA ASP A 20 -1.59 7.07 22.18
C ASP A 20 -1.31 6.08 23.33
N ALA A 21 -0.70 6.53 24.44
CA ALA A 21 -0.34 5.63 25.54
C ALA A 21 -1.52 4.80 26.07
N GLY A 22 -2.73 5.39 26.09
CA GLY A 22 -3.96 4.72 26.52
C GLY A 22 -4.53 3.71 25.49
N LEU A 23 -3.97 3.63 24.28
CA LEU A 23 -4.40 2.73 23.21
C LEU A 23 -3.34 1.68 22.86
N ARG A 24 -2.11 1.87 23.34
CA ARG A 24 -0.96 1.05 22.97
C ARG A 24 -1.01 -0.32 23.62
N GLU A 25 -0.89 -1.35 22.79
CA GLU A 25 -0.68 -2.73 23.22
C GLU A 25 0.82 -3.06 23.24
N THR A 26 1.28 -3.83 24.22
CA THR A 26 2.68 -4.23 24.35
C THR A 26 2.80 -5.75 24.18
N GLN A 27 3.68 -6.20 23.30
CA GLN A 27 3.97 -7.62 23.13
C GLN A 27 4.57 -8.22 24.41
N VAL A 28 3.97 -9.31 24.87
CA VAL A 28 4.44 -10.09 26.03
C VAL A 28 5.12 -11.39 25.57
N ALA A 29 4.55 -12.05 24.57
CA ALA A 29 5.08 -13.28 23.99
C ALA A 29 4.69 -13.37 22.53
N SER A 30 5.45 -14.12 21.73
CA SER A 30 5.20 -14.37 20.32
C SER A 30 5.45 -15.83 19.96
N ALA A 31 4.57 -16.41 19.16
CA ALA A 31 4.69 -17.76 18.64
C ALA A 31 4.50 -17.77 17.11
N LEU A 32 5.31 -18.57 16.44
CA LEU A 32 5.10 -18.90 15.03
C LEU A 32 4.08 -20.03 14.94
N MET A 33 2.93 -19.78 14.33
CA MET A 33 1.85 -20.75 14.20
C MET A 33 1.93 -21.54 12.90
N HIS A 34 2.35 -20.87 11.82
CA HIS A 34 2.55 -21.51 10.52
C HIS A 34 3.56 -20.76 9.68
N GLN A 35 4.39 -21.49 8.95
CA GLN A 35 5.33 -20.97 7.94
C GLN A 35 5.07 -21.68 6.62
N GLY A 36 4.43 -21.00 5.67
CA GLY A 36 4.26 -21.43 4.28
C GLY A 36 5.37 -20.90 3.37
N LYS A 37 5.21 -21.10 2.07
CA LYS A 37 6.12 -20.49 1.07
C LYS A 37 6.02 -18.97 1.06
N PHE A 38 4.81 -18.45 1.24
CA PHE A 38 4.50 -17.02 1.18
C PHE A 38 3.98 -16.49 2.51
N LEU A 39 3.05 -17.19 3.16
CA LEU A 39 2.40 -16.73 4.38
C LEU A 39 3.14 -17.18 5.63
N THR A 40 3.33 -16.24 6.55
CA THR A 40 3.79 -16.50 7.92
C THR A 40 2.70 -16.07 8.88
N LEU A 41 2.09 -17.03 9.61
CA LEU A 41 1.09 -16.77 10.65
C LEU A 41 1.76 -16.74 12.02
N LYS A 42 1.57 -15.64 12.75
CA LYS A 42 2.00 -15.48 14.14
C LYS A 42 0.83 -15.33 15.08
N GLN A 43 1.05 -15.75 16.33
CA GLN A 43 0.18 -15.46 17.45
C GLN A 43 1.00 -14.78 18.54
N ASP A 44 0.60 -13.59 18.93
CA ASP A 44 1.19 -12.85 20.04
C ASP A 44 0.25 -12.79 21.22
N ILE A 45 0.81 -12.83 22.43
CA ILE A 45 0.13 -12.40 23.65
C ILE A 45 0.55 -10.96 23.89
N VAL A 46 -0.42 -10.07 23.98
CA VAL A 46 -0.20 -8.64 24.22
C VAL A 46 -0.79 -8.21 25.55
N ARG A 47 -0.16 -7.20 26.17
CA ARG A 47 -0.68 -6.48 27.32
C ARG A 47 -1.52 -5.31 26.84
N LEU A 48 -2.80 -5.30 27.21
CA LEU A 48 -3.72 -4.21 26.95
C LEU A 48 -3.45 -3.00 27.85
N PRO A 49 -3.94 -1.80 27.50
CA PRO A 49 -3.80 -0.60 28.33
C PRO A 49 -4.34 -0.76 29.77
N ASP A 50 -5.34 -1.60 29.97
CA ASP A 50 -5.91 -1.90 31.29
C ASP A 50 -5.14 -2.96 32.08
N GLY A 51 -4.01 -3.44 31.55
CA GLY A 51 -3.12 -4.41 32.18
C GLY A 51 -3.49 -5.87 31.94
N ARG A 52 -4.63 -6.19 31.33
CA ARG A 52 -5.02 -7.56 30.96
C ARG A 52 -4.20 -8.06 29.76
N ASN A 53 -4.11 -9.37 29.61
CA ASN A 53 -3.52 -9.98 28.42
C ASN A 53 -4.61 -10.36 27.41
N ALA A 54 -4.28 -10.26 26.12
CA ALA A 54 -5.11 -10.71 25.01
C ALA A 54 -4.24 -11.41 23.96
N SER A 55 -4.85 -12.23 23.10
CA SER A 55 -4.20 -12.85 21.95
C SER A 55 -4.41 -12.00 20.69
N ARG A 56 -3.39 -11.96 19.82
CA ARG A 56 -3.44 -11.37 18.47
C ARG A 56 -2.87 -12.37 17.48
N GLU A 57 -3.69 -12.74 16.50
CA GLU A 57 -3.27 -13.58 15.37
C GLU A 57 -3.16 -12.72 14.13
N TYR A 58 -2.03 -12.81 13.42
CA TYR A 58 -1.81 -11.98 12.25
C TYR A 58 -0.81 -12.59 11.28
N LEU A 59 -0.93 -12.16 10.02
CA LEU A 59 -0.04 -12.52 8.93
C LEU A 59 1.09 -11.51 8.81
N ILE A 60 2.31 -12.01 8.67
CA ILE A 60 3.46 -11.21 8.24
C ILE A 60 3.46 -11.15 6.72
N HIS A 61 3.47 -9.94 6.16
CA HIS A 61 3.52 -9.68 4.73
C HIS A 61 4.70 -8.77 4.39
N PRO A 62 5.43 -8.99 3.28
CA PRO A 62 6.60 -8.16 2.92
C PRO A 62 6.25 -6.74 2.50
N GLY A 63 4.99 -6.46 2.21
CA GLY A 63 4.53 -5.27 1.53
C GLY A 63 4.34 -5.50 0.04
N ALA A 64 3.69 -4.55 -0.62
CA ALA A 64 3.43 -4.58 -2.06
C ALA A 64 3.48 -3.17 -2.65
N VAL A 65 3.47 -3.10 -3.97
CA VAL A 65 3.36 -1.86 -4.75
C VAL A 65 2.21 -2.02 -5.74
N MET A 66 1.42 -0.99 -5.93
CA MET A 66 0.43 -0.88 -7.00
C MET A 66 0.77 0.30 -7.90
N MET A 67 0.69 0.10 -9.18
CA MET A 67 0.96 1.11 -10.19
C MET A 67 -0.33 1.54 -10.89
N ILE A 68 -0.48 2.84 -11.13
CA ILE A 68 -1.54 3.43 -11.97
C ILE A 68 -0.87 3.88 -13.27
N PRO A 69 -0.80 3.03 -14.31
CA PRO A 69 -0.16 3.40 -15.56
C PRO A 69 -1.13 4.25 -16.39
N LEU A 70 -0.84 5.54 -16.48
CA LEU A 70 -1.67 6.54 -17.16
C LEU A 70 -1.04 6.97 -18.48
N PHE A 71 -1.79 6.79 -19.59
CA PHE A 71 -1.42 7.29 -20.91
C PHE A 71 -1.79 8.78 -21.09
N ASP A 72 -1.13 9.44 -22.02
CA ASP A 72 -1.34 10.86 -22.33
C ASP A 72 -2.76 11.17 -22.84
N ASP A 73 -3.45 10.18 -23.41
CA ASP A 73 -4.83 10.29 -23.88
C ASP A 73 -5.89 10.14 -22.78
N GLY A 74 -5.47 9.96 -21.51
CA GLY A 74 -6.37 9.79 -20.38
C GLY A 74 -6.89 8.38 -20.19
N THR A 75 -6.36 7.41 -20.92
CA THR A 75 -6.62 5.99 -20.67
C THR A 75 -5.62 5.42 -19.66
N VAL A 76 -5.95 4.28 -19.06
CA VAL A 76 -5.09 3.58 -18.10
C VAL A 76 -4.97 2.11 -18.46
N LEU A 77 -3.81 1.55 -18.16
CA LEU A 77 -3.55 0.13 -18.29
C LEU A 77 -4.06 -0.59 -17.04
N MET A 78 -4.85 -1.62 -17.28
CA MET A 78 -5.48 -2.48 -16.26
C MET A 78 -5.13 -3.92 -16.54
N GLU A 79 -5.35 -4.79 -15.57
CA GLU A 79 -5.21 -6.23 -15.70
C GLU A 79 -6.45 -6.99 -15.24
N ARG A 80 -6.56 -8.24 -15.71
CA ARG A 80 -7.55 -9.23 -15.27
C ARG A 80 -6.80 -10.46 -14.82
N GLN A 81 -6.93 -10.83 -13.56
CA GLN A 81 -6.27 -11.99 -12.98
C GLN A 81 -7.25 -12.82 -12.15
N PHE A 82 -7.17 -14.15 -12.24
CA PHE A 82 -7.94 -15.03 -11.36
C PHE A 82 -7.33 -15.02 -9.96
N ARG A 83 -8.10 -14.57 -8.99
CA ARG A 83 -7.68 -14.53 -7.59
C ARG A 83 -8.29 -15.74 -6.86
N TYR A 84 -7.50 -16.80 -6.71
CA TYR A 84 -7.94 -18.10 -6.18
C TYR A 84 -8.70 -18.00 -4.85
N PRO A 85 -8.26 -17.21 -3.83
CA PRO A 85 -9.00 -17.08 -2.56
C PRO A 85 -10.40 -16.49 -2.72
N VAL A 86 -10.61 -15.66 -3.74
CA VAL A 86 -11.89 -15.01 -4.06
C VAL A 86 -12.73 -15.85 -5.02
N GLY A 87 -12.10 -16.81 -5.73
CA GLY A 87 -12.74 -17.74 -6.66
C GLY A 87 -13.23 -17.11 -7.96
N ARG A 88 -12.68 -15.97 -8.38
CA ARG A 88 -13.08 -15.29 -9.60
C ARG A 88 -11.96 -14.43 -10.23
N VAL A 89 -12.17 -14.04 -11.49
CA VAL A 89 -11.33 -13.04 -12.15
C VAL A 89 -11.64 -11.66 -11.59
N MET A 90 -10.61 -10.94 -11.19
CA MET A 90 -10.67 -9.56 -10.70
C MET A 90 -10.14 -8.62 -11.77
N ILE A 91 -10.61 -7.37 -11.75
CA ILE A 91 -10.05 -6.25 -12.52
C ILE A 91 -9.24 -5.40 -11.56
N GLU A 92 -7.96 -5.22 -11.88
CA GLU A 92 -7.00 -4.59 -10.97
C GLU A 92 -6.09 -3.63 -11.73
N PHE A 93 -5.47 -2.69 -11.02
CA PHE A 93 -4.23 -2.07 -11.48
C PHE A 93 -3.08 -3.05 -11.27
N PRO A 94 -2.05 -3.04 -12.11
CA PRO A 94 -0.84 -3.85 -11.93
C PRO A 94 -0.25 -3.67 -10.53
N ALA A 95 0.15 -4.77 -9.89
CA ALA A 95 0.63 -4.75 -8.52
C ALA A 95 1.43 -5.98 -8.15
N GLY A 96 2.59 -5.79 -7.53
CA GLY A 96 3.44 -6.88 -7.11
C GLY A 96 3.95 -6.77 -5.68
N LYS A 97 4.46 -7.89 -5.16
CA LYS A 97 5.05 -7.98 -3.82
C LYS A 97 6.49 -7.52 -3.83
N LEU A 98 6.90 -6.88 -2.74
CA LEU A 98 8.31 -6.55 -2.51
C LEU A 98 9.15 -7.83 -2.34
N ASP A 99 10.23 -7.93 -3.10
CA ASP A 99 11.28 -8.90 -2.86
C ASP A 99 12.11 -8.52 -1.62
N PRO A 100 12.83 -9.47 -1.00
CA PRO A 100 13.70 -9.17 0.12
C PRO A 100 14.71 -8.07 -0.21
N GLN A 101 14.70 -6.98 0.57
CA GLN A 101 15.56 -5.81 0.43
C GLN A 101 15.29 -4.95 -0.83
N GLU A 102 14.20 -5.18 -1.54
CA GLU A 102 13.80 -4.38 -2.68
C GLU A 102 13.11 -3.09 -2.20
N GLY A 103 13.46 -1.95 -2.81
CA GLY A 103 12.75 -0.69 -2.59
C GLY A 103 11.44 -0.64 -3.37
N ALA A 104 10.40 0.02 -2.82
CA ALA A 104 9.07 0.05 -3.40
C ALA A 104 9.04 0.54 -4.86
N LEU A 105 9.76 1.62 -5.19
CA LEU A 105 9.82 2.12 -6.58
C LEU A 105 10.53 1.12 -7.52
N ALA A 106 11.55 0.41 -7.05
CA ALA A 106 12.24 -0.60 -7.86
C ALA A 106 11.30 -1.78 -8.16
N CYS A 107 10.57 -2.25 -7.15
CA CYS A 107 9.52 -3.25 -7.29
C CYS A 107 8.46 -2.80 -8.31
N GLY A 108 7.90 -1.60 -8.19
CA GLY A 108 6.90 -1.10 -9.14
C GLY A 108 7.39 -1.04 -10.59
N LYS A 109 8.67 -0.69 -10.81
CA LYS A 109 9.27 -0.69 -12.15
C LYS A 109 9.47 -2.10 -12.70
N ARG A 110 9.86 -3.05 -11.86
CA ARG A 110 10.04 -4.46 -12.23
C ARG A 110 8.70 -5.08 -12.59
N GLU A 111 7.71 -5.01 -11.68
CA GLU A 111 6.38 -5.59 -11.84
C GLU A 111 5.63 -5.00 -13.06
N LEU A 112 5.66 -3.67 -13.24
CA LEU A 112 5.03 -3.05 -14.40
C LEU A 112 5.57 -3.64 -15.72
N ARG A 113 6.89 -3.84 -15.81
CA ARG A 113 7.50 -4.43 -17.00
C ARG A 113 7.15 -5.91 -17.15
N GLU A 114 7.23 -6.69 -16.07
CA GLU A 114 7.01 -8.14 -16.08
C GLU A 114 5.56 -8.48 -16.43
N GLU A 115 4.60 -7.87 -15.74
CA GLU A 115 3.18 -8.13 -15.94
C GLU A 115 2.65 -7.55 -17.26
N THR A 116 3.09 -6.37 -17.65
CA THR A 116 2.43 -5.61 -18.74
C THR A 116 3.31 -5.37 -19.95
N GLY A 117 4.61 -5.52 -19.85
CA GLY A 117 5.57 -5.14 -20.88
C GLY A 117 5.85 -3.64 -20.95
N TYR A 118 5.18 -2.80 -20.15
CA TYR A 118 5.40 -1.36 -20.18
C TYR A 118 6.48 -0.93 -19.19
N THR A 119 7.22 0.11 -19.58
CA THR A 119 8.05 0.91 -18.67
C THR A 119 7.49 2.33 -18.60
N ALA A 120 7.86 3.09 -17.56
CA ALA A 120 7.42 4.46 -17.38
C ALA A 120 8.62 5.39 -17.14
N GLY A 121 8.60 6.57 -17.77
CA GLY A 121 9.62 7.61 -17.60
C GLY A 121 9.42 8.44 -16.33
N ARG A 122 8.17 8.56 -15.85
CA ARG A 122 7.81 9.38 -14.69
C ARG A 122 7.03 8.59 -13.66
N TRP A 123 7.44 8.74 -12.39
CA TRP A 123 6.87 8.06 -11.26
C TRP A 123 6.59 9.05 -10.14
N ASP A 124 5.35 9.10 -9.68
CA ASP A 124 4.95 9.92 -8.55
C ASP A 124 4.39 8.99 -7.46
N PHE A 125 4.97 9.05 -6.25
CA PHE A 125 4.39 8.37 -5.09
C PHE A 125 3.08 9.07 -4.72
N LEU A 126 2.03 8.31 -4.47
CA LEU A 126 0.72 8.86 -4.12
C LEU A 126 0.42 8.70 -2.63
N THR A 127 0.49 7.47 -2.14
CA THR A 127 0.19 7.17 -0.74
C THR A 127 0.60 5.75 -0.39
N ARG A 128 0.64 5.45 0.91
CA ARG A 128 0.67 4.08 1.46
C ARG A 128 -0.68 3.75 2.05
N ILE A 129 -1.18 2.57 1.75
CA ILE A 129 -2.41 2.04 2.32
C ILE A 129 -2.13 0.76 3.11
N HIS A 130 -3.01 0.45 4.06
CA HIS A 130 -2.99 -0.78 4.86
C HIS A 130 -4.33 -1.49 4.65
N PRO A 131 -4.42 -2.47 3.74
CA PRO A 131 -5.72 -3.05 3.34
C PRO A 131 -6.38 -3.88 4.44
N VAL A 132 -5.60 -4.45 5.36
CA VAL A 132 -6.10 -5.42 6.37
C VAL A 132 -5.49 -5.20 7.75
N ILE A 133 -5.66 -4.02 8.32
CA ILE A 133 -5.03 -3.57 9.57
C ILE A 133 -5.32 -4.43 10.81
N SER A 134 -6.33 -5.27 10.77
CA SER A 134 -6.74 -6.08 11.93
C SER A 134 -6.00 -7.42 12.06
N TYR A 135 -5.43 -7.94 10.96
CA TYR A 135 -4.78 -9.25 10.98
C TYR A 135 -3.64 -9.41 9.96
N SER A 136 -3.08 -8.34 9.42
CA SER A 136 -1.92 -8.41 8.55
C SER A 136 -1.01 -7.20 8.74
N THR A 137 0.30 -7.42 8.55
CA THR A 137 1.29 -6.33 8.45
C THR A 137 1.36 -5.75 7.06
N GLU A 138 0.47 -6.14 6.15
CA GLU A 138 0.47 -5.71 4.76
C GLU A 138 0.32 -4.21 4.63
N PHE A 139 1.17 -3.63 3.82
CA PHE A 139 1.01 -2.29 3.28
C PHE A 139 1.17 -2.34 1.75
N ILE A 140 0.60 -1.37 1.05
CA ILE A 140 0.74 -1.23 -0.39
C ILE A 140 1.09 0.23 -0.68
N ASP A 141 2.23 0.44 -1.35
CA ASP A 141 2.63 1.75 -1.86
C ASP A 141 2.02 1.98 -3.24
N LEU A 142 1.30 3.07 -3.42
CA LEU A 142 0.64 3.45 -4.65
C LEU A 142 1.47 4.46 -5.42
N TYR A 143 1.71 4.19 -6.70
CA TYR A 143 2.42 5.08 -7.61
C TYR A 143 1.60 5.40 -8.85
N LEU A 144 1.67 6.65 -9.30
CA LEU A 144 1.25 7.03 -10.65
C LEU A 144 2.45 6.89 -11.59
N ALA A 145 2.28 6.11 -12.65
CA ALA A 145 3.29 5.87 -13.68
C ALA A 145 2.87 6.53 -14.99
N ARG A 146 3.71 7.38 -15.56
CA ARG A 146 3.45 8.16 -16.78
C ARG A 146 4.63 8.07 -17.74
N ASP A 147 4.48 8.64 -18.94
CA ASP A 147 5.47 8.55 -20.03
C ASP A 147 5.75 7.06 -20.34
N LEU A 148 4.65 6.33 -20.63
CA LEU A 148 4.66 4.89 -20.82
C LEU A 148 5.28 4.50 -22.15
N GLN A 149 6.15 3.50 -22.15
CA GLN A 149 6.79 2.94 -23.33
C GLN A 149 6.53 1.45 -23.37
N GLN A 150 5.98 0.98 -24.49
CA GLN A 150 5.67 -0.43 -24.70
C GLN A 150 6.93 -1.24 -24.99
N GLY A 151 7.06 -2.37 -24.36
CA GLY A 151 8.07 -3.39 -24.58
C GLY A 151 7.43 -4.79 -24.56
N GLU A 152 8.20 -5.80 -24.16
CA GLU A 152 7.74 -7.18 -24.02
C GLU A 152 7.48 -7.50 -22.52
N SER A 153 6.36 -8.19 -22.25
CA SER A 153 6.06 -8.74 -20.94
C SER A 153 6.84 -10.03 -20.69
N ALA A 154 7.09 -10.33 -19.42
CA ALA A 154 7.82 -11.52 -18.98
C ALA A 154 7.21 -12.01 -17.66
N LEU A 155 6.00 -12.59 -17.74
CA LEU A 155 5.28 -13.12 -16.60
C LEU A 155 6.07 -14.21 -15.89
N ASP A 156 5.94 -14.28 -14.58
CA ASP A 156 6.50 -15.34 -13.78
C ASP A 156 5.89 -16.71 -14.12
N GLU A 157 6.64 -17.79 -13.87
CA GLU A 157 6.15 -19.15 -14.09
C GLU A 157 4.89 -19.43 -13.25
N GLY A 158 3.79 -19.76 -13.93
CA GLY A 158 2.49 -20.03 -13.29
C GLY A 158 1.64 -18.78 -13.07
N GLU A 159 2.07 -17.62 -13.52
CA GLU A 159 1.30 -16.40 -13.52
C GLU A 159 0.48 -16.26 -14.82
N PHE A 160 -0.82 -16.03 -14.70
CA PHE A 160 -1.74 -15.86 -15.82
C PHE A 160 -2.58 -14.62 -15.60
N LEU A 161 -2.37 -13.60 -16.41
CA LEU A 161 -3.15 -12.38 -16.42
C LEU A 161 -3.33 -11.87 -17.86
N GLU A 162 -4.32 -11.01 -18.04
CA GLU A 162 -4.59 -10.32 -19.31
C GLU A 162 -4.54 -8.82 -19.05
N THR A 163 -3.76 -8.10 -19.82
CA THR A 163 -3.74 -6.65 -19.79
C THR A 163 -4.73 -6.04 -20.79
N PHE A 164 -5.30 -4.90 -20.45
CA PHE A 164 -6.18 -4.14 -21.32
C PHE A 164 -6.15 -2.65 -20.96
N VAL A 165 -6.59 -1.81 -21.88
CA VAL A 165 -6.67 -0.36 -21.70
C VAL A 165 -8.12 0.05 -21.50
N ALA A 166 -8.38 0.96 -20.56
CA ALA A 166 -9.70 1.52 -20.30
C ALA A 166 -9.64 3.05 -20.12
N PRO A 167 -10.67 3.79 -20.53
CA PRO A 167 -10.79 5.21 -20.19
C PRO A 167 -10.87 5.40 -18.67
N ALA A 168 -10.04 6.29 -18.10
CA ALA A 168 -10.02 6.53 -16.66
C ALA A 168 -11.41 6.89 -16.10
N GLY A 169 -12.20 7.68 -16.83
CA GLY A 169 -13.56 8.05 -16.41
C GLY A 169 -14.53 6.86 -16.30
N GLN A 170 -14.27 5.74 -16.99
CA GLN A 170 -15.12 4.54 -16.91
C GLN A 170 -14.91 3.77 -15.59
N LEU A 171 -13.74 3.89 -14.98
CA LEU A 171 -13.38 3.13 -13.77
C LEU A 171 -14.28 3.49 -12.58
N ILE A 172 -14.69 4.74 -12.46
CA ILE A 172 -15.64 5.19 -11.41
C ILE A 172 -16.96 4.42 -11.51
N ASP A 173 -17.49 4.24 -12.71
CA ASP A 173 -18.71 3.45 -12.92
C ASP A 173 -18.49 1.97 -12.60
N TRP A 174 -17.32 1.43 -12.89
CA TRP A 174 -16.99 0.05 -12.55
C TRP A 174 -16.85 -0.17 -11.04
N VAL A 175 -16.34 0.81 -10.30
CA VAL A 175 -16.35 0.80 -8.82
C VAL A 175 -17.79 0.89 -8.32
N ARG A 176 -18.57 1.86 -8.78
CA ARG A 176 -19.96 2.08 -8.36
C ARG A 176 -20.86 0.87 -8.60
N THR A 177 -20.64 0.13 -9.69
CA THR A 177 -21.42 -1.06 -10.05
C THR A 177 -20.88 -2.36 -9.48
N GLY A 178 -19.76 -2.33 -8.72
CA GLY A 178 -19.11 -3.50 -8.13
C GLY A 178 -18.34 -4.37 -9.13
N ARG A 179 -18.14 -3.91 -10.36
CA ARG A 179 -17.28 -4.59 -11.34
C ARG A 179 -15.81 -4.56 -10.92
N ILE A 180 -15.36 -3.45 -10.32
CA ILE A 180 -14.12 -3.35 -9.55
C ILE A 180 -14.49 -3.42 -8.07
N SER A 181 -13.93 -4.39 -7.34
CA SER A 181 -14.18 -4.60 -5.92
C SER A 181 -12.90 -4.85 -5.12
N ASP A 182 -11.75 -4.82 -5.76
CA ASP A 182 -10.45 -4.87 -5.11
C ASP A 182 -10.13 -3.52 -4.45
N VAL A 183 -9.79 -3.54 -3.16
CA VAL A 183 -9.64 -2.33 -2.34
C VAL A 183 -8.53 -1.41 -2.82
N LYS A 184 -7.36 -1.96 -3.22
CA LYS A 184 -6.24 -1.14 -3.70
C LYS A 184 -6.61 -0.42 -4.99
N THR A 185 -7.29 -1.13 -5.91
CA THR A 185 -7.75 -0.60 -7.19
C THR A 185 -8.83 0.47 -6.98
N ILE A 186 -9.80 0.26 -6.08
CA ILE A 186 -10.82 1.27 -5.74
C ILE A 186 -10.16 2.56 -5.26
N ILE A 187 -9.18 2.46 -4.35
CA ILE A 187 -8.45 3.63 -3.84
C ILE A 187 -7.68 4.31 -4.97
N GLY A 188 -6.99 3.53 -5.82
CA GLY A 188 -6.28 4.04 -6.98
C GLY A 188 -7.19 4.79 -7.96
N VAL A 189 -8.41 4.28 -8.20
CA VAL A 189 -9.41 4.94 -9.06
C VAL A 189 -9.82 6.30 -8.49
N PHE A 190 -10.03 6.42 -7.17
CA PHE A 190 -10.35 7.71 -6.55
C PHE A 190 -9.16 8.68 -6.58
N TRP A 191 -7.95 8.20 -6.36
CA TRP A 191 -6.75 9.03 -6.54
C TRP A 191 -6.64 9.56 -7.97
N LEU A 192 -6.82 8.69 -8.95
CA LEU A 192 -6.76 9.05 -10.37
C LEU A 192 -7.84 10.09 -10.73
N GLU A 193 -9.07 9.92 -10.26
CA GLU A 193 -10.17 10.88 -10.47
C GLU A 193 -9.80 12.27 -9.91
N LYS A 194 -9.24 12.34 -8.69
CA LYS A 194 -8.82 13.61 -8.07
C LYS A 194 -7.65 14.27 -8.79
N ILE A 195 -6.72 13.48 -9.30
CA ILE A 195 -5.58 13.99 -10.08
C ILE A 195 -6.07 14.53 -11.43
N LEU A 196 -6.89 13.78 -12.17
CA LEU A 196 -7.40 14.18 -13.47
C LEU A 196 -8.34 15.39 -13.41
N SER A 197 -9.07 15.55 -12.31
CA SER A 197 -9.88 16.74 -12.06
C SER A 197 -9.07 17.96 -11.59
N GLY A 198 -7.76 17.81 -11.36
CA GLY A 198 -6.90 18.86 -10.83
C GLY A 198 -7.14 19.19 -9.34
N THR A 199 -7.88 18.34 -8.63
CA THR A 199 -8.17 18.53 -7.19
C THR A 199 -6.96 18.18 -6.32
N TRP A 200 -6.19 17.16 -6.70
CA TRP A 200 -4.95 16.75 -6.03
C TRP A 200 -3.77 16.80 -7.00
N THR A 201 -2.60 17.18 -6.48
CA THR A 201 -1.35 17.16 -7.25
C THR A 201 -0.52 15.94 -6.81
N PRO A 202 -0.02 15.10 -7.72
CA PRO A 202 0.93 14.04 -7.36
C PRO A 202 2.16 14.64 -6.68
N GLY A 203 2.54 14.09 -5.52
CA GLY A 203 3.70 14.55 -4.74
C GLY A 203 3.38 15.59 -3.65
N ASP A 204 2.12 15.91 -3.41
CA ASP A 204 1.68 16.77 -2.28
C ASP A 204 1.63 16.02 -0.93
N VAL A 205 2.22 14.80 -0.84
CA VAL A 205 2.16 13.91 0.34
C VAL A 205 3.54 13.73 0.96
#